data_b6861297cd492e3ff7d39288c3ec310f
#
_entry.id   b6861297cd492e3ff7d39288c3ec310f
#
_cell.length_a   1.000
_cell.length_b   1.000
_cell.length_c   1.000
_cell.angle_alpha   90.00
_cell.angle_beta   90.00
_cell.angle_gamma   90.00
#
_symmetry.space_group_name_H-M   'P 1'
#
loop_
_entity.id
_entity.type
_entity.pdbx_description
1 polymer ?
#
loop_
_entity_poly.entity_id
_entity_poly.type
_entity_poly.pdbx_seq_one_letter_code
_entity_poly.pdbx_strand_id
1 'polypeptide(L)'
;MNVLFNRKTIQEKVEEIALLISQEHYDDPTSVVFICLLNGGYMFFSDLTREIGFPIECEFMRVKSYVSKKKQGDIQITKDLETPVTNKHVYIVDDIYDTGNTMKAVAEYLHIKEPASINMVTLTKRKENKHDPMEIPHIKSFYYGFEINDEWIVGYGCDKEDGTGRNIPGIVAI
;
A
#
# COMPACT_ATOMS: atom_id res chain seq x y z
N MET A 1 -3.95 -22.38 -11.80
CA MET A 1 -3.70 -20.98 -11.49
C MET A 1 -4.20 -20.15 -12.66
N ASN A 2 -5.10 -19.24 -12.39
CA ASN A 2 -5.60 -18.32 -13.41
C ASN A 2 -4.81 -17.00 -13.29
N VAL A 3 -4.10 -16.59 -14.36
CA VAL A 3 -3.36 -15.32 -14.37
C VAL A 3 -4.35 -14.17 -14.51
N LEU A 4 -4.47 -13.34 -13.47
CA LEU A 4 -5.31 -12.15 -13.49
C LEU A 4 -4.55 -10.99 -14.17
N PHE A 5 -3.31 -10.73 -13.71
CA PHE A 5 -2.48 -9.65 -14.23
C PHE A 5 -1.06 -10.18 -14.46
N ASN A 6 -0.57 -10.10 -15.68
CA ASN A 6 0.79 -10.46 -16.00
C ASN A 6 1.75 -9.30 -15.67
N ARG A 7 3.08 -9.58 -15.66
CA ARG A 7 4.11 -8.60 -15.32
C ARG A 7 4.03 -7.32 -16.15
N LYS A 8 3.75 -7.42 -17.45
CA LYS A 8 3.69 -6.26 -18.34
C LYS A 8 2.51 -5.35 -17.96
N THR A 9 1.33 -5.94 -17.78
CA THR A 9 0.12 -5.21 -17.37
C THR A 9 0.31 -4.51 -16.03
N ILE A 10 1.01 -5.17 -15.07
CA ILE A 10 1.33 -4.56 -13.79
C ILE A 10 2.28 -3.37 -13.99
N GLN A 11 3.35 -3.52 -14.78
CA GLN A 11 4.30 -2.43 -15.04
C GLN A 11 3.62 -1.19 -15.65
N GLU A 12 2.77 -1.38 -16.66
CA GLU A 12 2.01 -0.29 -17.27
C GLU A 12 1.14 0.46 -16.23
N LYS A 13 0.54 -0.27 -15.29
CA LYS A 13 -0.26 0.33 -14.22
C LYS A 13 0.58 1.03 -13.17
N VAL A 14 1.75 0.51 -12.84
CA VAL A 14 2.74 1.16 -11.96
C VAL A 14 3.18 2.51 -12.53
N GLU A 15 3.51 2.57 -13.82
CA GLU A 15 3.89 3.79 -14.52
C GLU A 15 2.74 4.83 -14.50
N GLU A 16 1.50 4.40 -14.72
CA GLU A 16 0.32 5.26 -14.66
C GLU A 16 0.15 5.88 -13.27
N ILE A 17 0.22 5.08 -12.20
CA ILE A 17 0.08 5.56 -10.82
C ILE A 17 1.23 6.51 -10.46
N ALA A 18 2.46 6.15 -10.81
CA ALA A 18 3.63 6.97 -10.56
C ALA A 18 3.55 8.35 -11.24
N LEU A 19 3.03 8.39 -12.47
CA LEU A 19 2.80 9.63 -13.20
C LEU A 19 1.78 10.52 -12.49
N LEU A 20 0.65 9.97 -12.06
CA LEU A 20 -0.39 10.72 -11.33
C LEU A 20 0.17 11.33 -10.04
N ILE A 21 0.91 10.55 -9.25
CA ILE A 21 1.52 11.03 -8.02
C ILE A 21 2.59 12.08 -8.32
N SER A 22 3.41 11.87 -9.36
CA SER A 22 4.46 12.82 -9.74
C SER A 22 3.89 14.18 -10.17
N GLN A 23 2.74 14.20 -10.82
CA GLN A 23 2.06 15.42 -11.21
C GLN A 23 1.55 16.22 -10.00
N GLU A 24 1.11 15.56 -8.92
CA GLU A 24 0.66 16.25 -7.69
C GLU A 24 1.78 17.03 -7.00
N HIS A 25 3.04 16.61 -7.15
CA HIS A 25 4.20 17.19 -6.48
C HIS A 25 5.15 17.94 -7.44
N TYR A 26 4.69 18.25 -8.66
CA TYR A 26 5.52 18.90 -9.67
C TYR A 26 6.11 20.23 -9.19
N ASP A 27 5.31 21.04 -8.49
CA ASP A 27 5.71 22.38 -8.03
C ASP A 27 6.44 22.35 -6.67
N ASP A 28 6.25 21.29 -5.86
CA ASP A 28 6.90 21.09 -4.59
C ASP A 28 7.20 19.61 -4.33
N PRO A 29 8.29 19.08 -4.90
CA PRO A 29 8.69 17.69 -4.69
C PRO A 29 9.36 17.45 -3.34
N THR A 30 9.52 18.50 -2.52
CA THR A 30 10.18 18.39 -1.21
C THR A 30 9.26 17.72 -0.20
N SER A 31 9.85 16.98 0.73
CA SER A 31 9.12 16.39 1.87
C SER A 31 8.09 15.32 1.53
N VAL A 32 8.36 14.48 0.54
CA VAL A 32 7.54 13.30 0.22
C VAL A 32 8.21 12.03 0.73
N VAL A 33 7.46 11.22 1.48
CA VAL A 33 7.92 9.92 1.99
C VAL A 33 6.95 8.81 1.60
N PHE A 34 7.50 7.73 1.04
CA PHE A 34 6.77 6.51 0.74
C PHE A 34 7.04 5.47 1.83
N ILE A 35 6.00 4.90 2.40
CA ILE A 35 6.07 3.89 3.46
C ILE A 35 5.57 2.56 2.92
N CYS A 36 6.47 1.59 2.77
CA CYS A 36 6.12 0.22 2.39
C CYS A 36 5.54 -0.54 3.57
N LEU A 37 4.35 -1.10 3.45
CA LEU A 37 3.84 -2.07 4.40
C LEU A 37 4.39 -3.47 4.08
N LEU A 38 5.21 -3.97 5.00
CA LEU A 38 5.83 -5.28 4.88
C LEU A 38 4.90 -6.38 5.41
N ASN A 39 4.87 -7.59 4.79
CA ASN A 39 5.76 -7.99 3.68
C ASN A 39 5.11 -7.78 2.30
N GLY A 40 3.80 -7.77 2.16
CA GLY A 40 3.08 -7.83 0.89
C GLY A 40 3.46 -6.73 -0.10
N GLY A 41 3.56 -5.50 0.39
CA GLY A 41 3.78 -4.31 -0.44
C GLY A 41 5.16 -4.19 -1.11
N TYR A 42 6.17 -5.02 -0.74
CA TYR A 42 7.56 -4.77 -1.13
C TYR A 42 7.83 -4.77 -2.64
N MET A 43 7.17 -5.64 -3.39
CA MET A 43 7.34 -5.72 -4.86
C MET A 43 6.76 -4.47 -5.53
N PHE A 44 5.53 -4.16 -5.21
CA PHE A 44 4.84 -2.98 -5.74
C PHE A 44 5.56 -1.69 -5.34
N PHE A 45 5.96 -1.58 -4.07
CA PHE A 45 6.73 -0.44 -3.56
C PHE A 45 8.04 -0.24 -4.35
N SER A 46 8.80 -1.31 -4.58
CA SER A 46 10.06 -1.24 -5.31
C SER A 46 9.88 -0.77 -6.75
N ASP A 47 8.85 -1.25 -7.45
CA ASP A 47 8.60 -0.82 -8.82
C ASP A 47 8.02 0.60 -8.87
N LEU A 48 7.05 0.92 -8.00
CA LEU A 48 6.44 2.24 -7.95
C LEU A 48 7.45 3.36 -7.65
N THR A 49 8.31 3.16 -6.64
CA THR A 49 9.25 4.21 -6.22
C THR A 49 10.30 4.53 -7.27
N ARG A 50 10.65 3.58 -8.14
CA ARG A 50 11.56 3.81 -9.26
C ARG A 50 10.95 4.62 -10.42
N GLU A 51 9.63 4.61 -10.54
CA GLU A 51 8.90 5.36 -11.58
C GLU A 51 8.50 6.77 -11.12
N ILE A 52 8.64 7.12 -9.83
CA ILE A 52 8.39 8.47 -9.34
C ILE A 52 9.42 9.45 -9.93
N GLY A 53 8.94 10.53 -10.53
CA GLY A 53 9.74 11.48 -11.31
C GLY A 53 10.61 12.46 -10.51
N PHE A 54 10.71 12.31 -9.17
CA PHE A 54 11.49 13.17 -8.28
C PHE A 54 12.08 12.38 -7.09
N PRO A 55 13.11 12.90 -6.42
CA PRO A 55 13.67 12.23 -5.23
C PRO A 55 12.67 12.14 -4.09
N ILE A 56 12.58 10.97 -3.46
CA ILE A 56 11.69 10.68 -2.33
C ILE A 56 12.45 10.04 -1.18
N GLU A 57 11.88 10.11 0.02
CA GLU A 57 12.31 9.26 1.14
C GLU A 57 11.55 7.92 1.09
N CYS A 58 12.25 6.84 1.41
CA CYS A 58 11.68 5.49 1.48
C CYS A 58 11.77 4.97 2.91
N GLU A 59 10.62 4.58 3.46
CA GLU A 59 10.49 4.00 4.78
C GLU A 59 9.77 2.66 4.74
N PHE A 60 9.93 1.87 5.78
CA PHE A 60 9.36 0.54 5.88
C PHE A 60 8.68 0.36 7.23
N MET A 61 7.44 -0.07 7.21
CA MET A 61 6.66 -0.40 8.39
C MET A 61 6.19 -1.85 8.31
N ARG A 62 6.16 -2.54 9.43
CA ARG A 62 5.56 -3.88 9.48
C ARG A 62 4.47 -3.92 10.51
N VAL A 63 3.28 -4.22 10.05
CA VAL A 63 2.08 -4.38 10.88
C VAL A 63 1.60 -5.83 10.82
N LYS A 64 1.09 -6.31 11.94
CA LYS A 64 0.41 -7.61 12.03
C LYS A 64 -0.97 -7.40 12.59
N SER A 65 -1.97 -8.04 11.98
CA SER A 65 -3.30 -8.12 12.58
C SER A 65 -3.26 -9.02 13.83
N TYR A 66 -3.82 -8.54 14.92
CA TYR A 66 -3.95 -9.34 16.13
C TYR A 66 -5.13 -10.29 15.99
N VAL A 67 -4.87 -11.61 15.91
CA VAL A 67 -5.89 -12.65 16.00
C VAL A 67 -6.12 -13.00 17.47
N SER A 68 -6.40 -12.04 18.33
CA SER A 68 -6.79 -12.33 19.70
C SER A 68 -8.30 -12.14 19.88
N LYS A 69 -8.94 -13.07 20.57
CA LYS A 69 -10.39 -13.12 20.80
C LYS A 69 -11.01 -11.93 21.56
N LYS A 70 -10.24 -10.86 21.86
CA LYS A 70 -10.71 -9.78 22.72
C LYS A 70 -10.96 -8.43 22.03
N LYS A 71 -10.35 -8.12 20.89
CA LYS A 71 -10.71 -6.93 20.07
C LYS A 71 -10.35 -7.19 18.62
N GLN A 72 -11.36 -7.24 17.77
CA GLN A 72 -11.22 -7.33 16.33
C GLN A 72 -10.81 -5.94 15.82
N GLY A 73 -9.58 -5.79 15.32
CA GLY A 73 -9.10 -4.54 14.70
C GLY A 73 -7.79 -3.95 15.26
N ASP A 74 -7.27 -4.48 16.38
CA ASP A 74 -5.97 -4.02 16.89
C ASP A 74 -4.85 -4.53 15.97
N ILE A 75 -4.00 -3.61 15.50
CA ILE A 75 -2.75 -3.95 14.81
C ILE A 75 -1.59 -3.89 15.80
N GLN A 76 -0.59 -4.72 15.56
CA GLN A 76 0.70 -4.63 16.22
C GLN A 76 1.74 -4.12 15.23
N ILE A 77 2.36 -2.99 15.54
CA ILE A 77 3.50 -2.49 14.77
C ILE A 77 4.74 -3.25 15.28
N THR A 78 5.32 -4.08 14.42
CA THR A 78 6.52 -4.89 14.73
C THR A 78 7.80 -4.29 14.16
N LYS A 79 7.69 -3.36 13.19
CA LYS A 79 8.73 -2.44 12.74
C LYS A 79 8.08 -1.07 12.54
N ASP A 80 8.56 -0.07 13.26
CA ASP A 80 8.16 1.32 13.11
C ASP A 80 9.09 2.08 12.18
N LEU A 81 8.70 3.31 11.84
CA LEU A 81 9.50 4.25 11.05
C LEU A 81 10.81 4.60 11.77
N GLU A 82 11.86 4.79 11.00
CA GLU A 82 13.18 5.18 11.51
C GLU A 82 13.39 6.69 11.38
N THR A 83 12.64 7.36 10.49
CA THR A 83 12.70 8.81 10.29
C THR A 83 11.35 9.48 10.60
N PRO A 84 11.37 10.76 11.04
CA PRO A 84 10.14 11.50 11.31
C PRO A 84 9.39 11.83 10.02
N VAL A 85 8.05 11.80 10.10
CA VAL A 85 7.14 12.13 8.99
C VAL A 85 6.42 13.47 9.19
N THR A 86 6.74 14.19 10.27
CA THR A 86 6.14 15.49 10.59
C THR A 86 6.31 16.48 9.44
N ASN A 87 5.20 17.12 9.05
CA ASN A 87 5.10 18.06 7.92
C ASN A 87 5.48 17.44 6.53
N LYS A 88 5.50 16.12 6.39
CA LYS A 88 5.76 15.45 5.11
C LYS A 88 4.48 14.91 4.48
N HIS A 89 4.46 14.82 3.15
CA HIS A 89 3.43 14.11 2.40
C HIS A 89 3.72 12.62 2.43
N VAL A 90 2.88 11.86 3.13
CA VAL A 90 3.06 10.42 3.33
C VAL A 90 2.23 9.63 2.31
N TYR A 91 2.85 8.64 1.68
CA TYR A 91 2.20 7.63 0.83
C TYR A 91 2.38 6.25 1.44
N ILE A 92 1.29 5.67 1.96
CA ILE A 92 1.27 4.30 2.47
C ILE A 92 1.09 3.36 1.29
N VAL A 93 2.05 2.46 1.05
CA VAL A 93 2.06 1.55 -0.10
C VAL A 93 1.90 0.11 0.37
N ASP A 94 0.91 -0.60 -0.20
CA ASP A 94 0.64 -2.02 0.07
C ASP A 94 0.27 -2.78 -1.20
N ASP A 95 0.22 -4.10 -1.14
CA ASP A 95 -0.18 -4.97 -2.26
C ASP A 95 -1.68 -4.95 -2.50
N ILE A 96 -2.49 -4.92 -1.44
CA ILE A 96 -3.94 -5.03 -1.53
C ILE A 96 -4.68 -4.13 -0.53
N TYR A 97 -5.72 -3.47 -0.99
CA TYR A 97 -6.77 -2.94 -0.14
C TYR A 97 -7.89 -3.98 -0.02
N ASP A 98 -7.89 -4.72 1.09
CA ASP A 98 -8.89 -5.77 1.35
C ASP A 98 -10.05 -5.23 2.19
N THR A 99 -10.02 -5.38 3.51
CA THR A 99 -11.09 -4.89 4.40
C THR A 99 -10.93 -3.42 4.79
N GLY A 100 -9.78 -2.82 4.58
CA GLY A 100 -9.43 -1.48 5.02
C GLY A 100 -8.95 -1.37 6.48
N ASN A 101 -9.06 -2.43 7.28
CA ASN A 101 -8.69 -2.39 8.71
C ASN A 101 -7.22 -2.00 8.93
N THR A 102 -6.29 -2.58 8.15
CA THR A 102 -4.86 -2.27 8.25
C THR A 102 -4.60 -0.80 7.90
N MET A 103 -5.13 -0.33 6.78
CA MET A 103 -4.94 1.05 6.33
C MET A 103 -5.51 2.06 7.31
N LYS A 104 -6.71 1.79 7.85
CA LYS A 104 -7.32 2.63 8.89
C LYS A 104 -6.42 2.75 10.11
N ALA A 105 -5.96 1.65 10.65
CA ALA A 105 -5.13 1.66 11.85
C ALA A 105 -3.75 2.30 11.62
N VAL A 106 -3.15 2.10 10.43
CA VAL A 106 -1.89 2.76 10.05
C VAL A 106 -2.09 4.26 9.85
N ALA A 107 -3.19 4.69 9.22
CA ALA A 107 -3.50 6.11 9.05
C ALA A 107 -3.72 6.83 10.39
N GLU A 108 -4.47 6.22 11.31
CA GLU A 108 -4.67 6.73 12.67
C GLU A 108 -3.34 6.84 13.44
N TYR A 109 -2.47 5.84 13.31
CA TYR A 109 -1.14 5.85 13.92
C TYR A 109 -0.24 6.96 13.36
N LEU A 110 -0.22 7.11 12.04
CA LEU A 110 0.61 8.13 11.38
C LEU A 110 0.09 9.56 11.62
N HIS A 111 -1.23 9.74 11.74
CA HIS A 111 -1.82 11.05 12.00
C HIS A 111 -1.27 11.70 13.27
N ILE A 112 -1.02 10.91 14.33
CA ILE A 112 -0.45 11.40 15.59
C ILE A 112 0.98 11.96 15.40
N LYS A 113 1.67 11.58 14.32
CA LYS A 113 3.02 12.07 13.98
C LYS A 113 3.00 13.37 13.14
N GLU A 114 1.83 13.98 12.98
CA GLU A 114 1.58 15.27 12.33
C GLU A 114 2.15 15.41 10.90
N PRO A 115 1.87 14.45 9.99
CA PRO A 115 2.23 14.60 8.57
C PRO A 115 1.42 15.73 7.92
N ALA A 116 1.95 16.31 6.83
CA ALA A 116 1.23 17.31 6.03
C ALA A 116 0.01 16.69 5.30
N SER A 117 0.13 15.44 4.86
CA SER A 117 -0.97 14.64 4.32
C SER A 117 -0.67 13.15 4.44
N ILE A 118 -1.73 12.33 4.45
CA ILE A 118 -1.62 10.87 4.36
C ILE A 118 -2.38 10.43 3.12
N ASN A 119 -1.72 9.69 2.25
CA ASN A 119 -2.28 9.13 1.03
C ASN A 119 -2.07 7.62 1.03
N MET A 120 -2.92 6.88 0.32
CA MET A 120 -2.82 5.44 0.19
C MET A 120 -2.58 5.06 -1.27
N VAL A 121 -1.76 4.02 -1.47
CA VAL A 121 -1.48 3.45 -2.79
C VAL A 121 -1.47 1.93 -2.66
N THR A 122 -2.31 1.23 -3.43
CA THR A 122 -2.30 -0.23 -3.47
C THR A 122 -2.27 -0.75 -4.91
N LEU A 123 -1.65 -1.89 -5.13
CA LEU A 123 -1.68 -2.49 -6.47
C LEU A 123 -3.07 -3.02 -6.79
N THR A 124 -3.72 -3.64 -5.80
CA THR A 124 -5.07 -4.19 -5.96
C THR A 124 -6.02 -3.64 -4.90
N LYS A 125 -7.30 -3.63 -5.24
CA LYS A 125 -8.41 -3.28 -4.34
C LYS A 125 -9.54 -4.27 -4.55
N ARG A 126 -10.13 -4.80 -3.49
CA ARG A 126 -11.38 -5.56 -3.61
C ARG A 126 -12.54 -4.63 -3.97
N LYS A 127 -13.45 -5.13 -4.81
CA LYS A 127 -14.67 -4.38 -5.17
C LYS A 127 -15.56 -4.16 -3.97
N GLU A 128 -15.73 -5.19 -3.14
CA GLU A 128 -16.51 -5.12 -1.92
C GLU A 128 -15.56 -4.99 -0.72
N ASN A 129 -15.55 -3.83 -0.09
CA ASN A 129 -14.72 -3.52 1.06
C ASN A 129 -15.57 -3.27 2.30
N LYS A 130 -15.03 -3.56 3.47
CA LYS A 130 -15.69 -3.23 4.74
C LYS A 130 -15.73 -1.74 5.00
N HIS A 131 -14.70 -1.01 4.57
CA HIS A 131 -14.58 0.44 4.68
C HIS A 131 -14.33 1.03 3.29
N ASP A 132 -15.07 2.08 2.93
CA ASP A 132 -14.70 2.88 1.76
C ASP A 132 -13.34 3.51 2.02
N PRO A 133 -12.36 3.37 1.10
CA PRO A 133 -11.05 3.97 1.27
C PRO A 133 -11.07 5.47 1.57
N MET A 134 -11.99 6.20 0.95
CA MET A 134 -12.09 7.65 1.13
C MET A 134 -12.85 8.06 2.41
N GLU A 135 -13.50 7.12 3.09
CA GLU A 135 -14.11 7.32 4.41
C GLU A 135 -13.16 7.02 5.56
N ILE A 136 -11.95 6.48 5.28
CA ILE A 136 -10.93 6.29 6.30
C ILE A 136 -10.47 7.67 6.80
N PRO A 137 -10.53 7.93 8.12
CA PRO A 137 -10.10 9.20 8.69
C PRO A 137 -8.66 9.55 8.31
N HIS A 138 -8.42 10.83 8.05
CA HIS A 138 -7.09 11.40 7.74
C HIS A 138 -6.53 11.06 6.36
N ILE A 139 -7.19 10.24 5.55
CA ILE A 139 -6.76 9.95 4.19
C ILE A 139 -7.19 11.08 3.25
N LYS A 140 -6.20 11.64 2.53
CA LYS A 140 -6.41 12.69 1.52
C LYS A 140 -6.73 12.09 0.15
N SER A 141 -5.98 11.06 -0.28
CA SER A 141 -6.10 10.45 -1.62
C SER A 141 -5.88 8.95 -1.56
N PHE A 142 -6.51 8.23 -2.47
CA PHE A 142 -6.30 6.80 -2.66
C PHE A 142 -6.09 6.46 -4.13
N TYR A 143 -4.94 5.85 -4.43
CA TYR A 143 -4.57 5.33 -5.74
C TYR A 143 -4.58 3.82 -5.72
N TYR A 144 -5.10 3.20 -6.77
CA TYR A 144 -5.05 1.75 -6.90
C TYR A 144 -4.88 1.33 -8.36
N GLY A 145 -4.27 0.16 -8.55
CA GLY A 145 -4.04 -0.37 -9.89
C GLY A 145 -5.25 -1.09 -10.45
N PHE A 146 -5.70 -2.12 -9.77
CA PHE A 146 -6.71 -3.03 -10.29
C PHE A 146 -7.80 -3.33 -9.26
N GLU A 147 -9.02 -3.51 -9.75
CA GLU A 147 -10.10 -4.08 -8.93
C GLU A 147 -10.13 -5.60 -9.09
N ILE A 148 -10.28 -6.31 -7.97
CA ILE A 148 -10.47 -7.76 -7.91
C ILE A 148 -11.76 -8.09 -7.15
N ASN A 149 -12.29 -9.28 -7.36
CA ASN A 149 -13.45 -9.76 -6.60
C ASN A 149 -12.97 -10.42 -5.28
N ASP A 150 -13.55 -11.53 -4.86
CA ASP A 150 -13.27 -12.25 -3.62
C ASP A 150 -12.23 -13.38 -3.76
N GLU A 151 -11.70 -13.58 -4.98
CA GLU A 151 -10.67 -14.59 -5.22
C GLU A 151 -9.41 -14.38 -4.38
N TRP A 152 -8.81 -15.48 -3.90
CA TRP A 152 -7.52 -15.44 -3.24
C TRP A 152 -6.42 -15.20 -4.28
N ILE A 153 -5.64 -14.14 -4.10
CA ILE A 153 -4.58 -13.76 -5.02
C ILE A 153 -3.20 -14.09 -4.46
N VAL A 154 -2.30 -14.49 -5.36
CA VAL A 154 -0.91 -14.84 -5.05
C VAL A 154 0.01 -14.26 -6.12
N GLY A 155 1.22 -13.90 -5.74
CA GLY A 155 2.23 -13.32 -6.63
C GLY A 155 2.39 -11.83 -6.46
N TYR A 156 3.50 -11.31 -6.98
CA TYR A 156 3.90 -9.90 -6.92
C TYR A 156 3.81 -9.29 -5.51
N GLY A 157 4.28 -10.05 -4.53
CA GLY A 157 4.25 -9.68 -3.12
C GLY A 157 3.21 -10.44 -2.29
N CYS A 158 2.04 -10.76 -2.85
CA CYS A 158 0.99 -11.52 -2.19
C CYS A 158 1.41 -12.99 -1.99
N ASP A 159 1.13 -13.57 -0.83
CA ASP A 159 1.47 -14.94 -0.47
C ASP A 159 0.28 -15.88 -0.34
N LYS A 160 0.61 -17.16 -0.35
CA LYS A 160 -0.28 -18.22 0.11
C LYS A 160 -0.28 -18.27 1.65
N GLU A 161 -1.18 -19.07 2.22
CA GLU A 161 -1.23 -19.32 3.67
C GLU A 161 0.10 -19.85 4.25
N ASP A 162 0.88 -20.58 3.46
CA ASP A 162 2.19 -21.10 3.83
C ASP A 162 3.34 -20.08 3.70
N GLY A 163 3.04 -18.85 3.29
CA GLY A 163 4.02 -17.78 3.10
C GLY A 163 4.78 -17.84 1.77
N THR A 164 4.47 -18.78 0.88
CA THR A 164 5.12 -18.92 -0.43
C THR A 164 4.40 -18.17 -1.55
N GLY A 165 5.01 -18.06 -2.72
CA GLY A 165 4.39 -17.52 -3.94
C GLY A 165 4.62 -16.03 -4.19
N ARG A 166 5.14 -15.26 -3.23
CA ARG A 166 5.38 -13.81 -3.39
C ARG A 166 6.27 -13.46 -4.59
N ASN A 167 7.15 -14.37 -5.01
CA ASN A 167 8.10 -14.20 -6.11
C ASN A 167 7.51 -14.46 -7.50
N ILE A 168 6.25 -14.87 -7.61
CA ILE A 168 5.58 -15.01 -8.92
C ILE A 168 5.50 -13.62 -9.55
N PRO A 169 5.93 -13.45 -10.84
CA PRO A 169 6.09 -12.12 -11.45
C PRO A 169 4.78 -11.41 -11.83
N GLY A 170 3.66 -12.08 -11.71
CA GLY A 170 2.31 -11.54 -11.94
C GLY A 170 1.39 -11.86 -10.78
N ILE A 171 0.12 -11.48 -10.87
CA ILE A 171 -0.93 -11.85 -9.91
C ILE A 171 -1.77 -12.98 -10.50
N VAL A 172 -1.92 -14.03 -9.74
CA VAL A 172 -2.73 -15.21 -10.09
C VAL A 172 -3.82 -15.45 -9.05
N ALA A 173 -4.99 -15.91 -9.48
CA ALA A 173 -6.04 -16.40 -8.60
C ALA A 173 -5.86 -17.91 -8.33
N ILE A 174 -6.11 -18.33 -7.08
CA ILE A 174 -6.07 -19.73 -6.63
C ILE A 174 -7.34 -20.10 -5.88
#